data_f973426513e2bf0457f72085de340a74
#
_entry.id   f973426513e2bf0457f72085de340a74
#
_cell.length_a   1.000
_cell.length_b   1.000
_cell.length_c   1.000
_cell.angle_alpha   90.00
_cell.angle_beta   90.00
_cell.angle_gamma   90.00
#
_symmetry.space_group_name_H-M   'P 1'
#
loop_
_entity.id
_entity.type
_entity.pdbx_description
1 polymer ?
#
loop_
_entity_poly.entity_id
_entity_poly.type
_entity_poly.pdbx_seq_one_letter_code
_entity_poly.pdbx_strand_id
1 'polypeptide(L)'
;MRNVVAVLAIVASAGPAAASEQTDVMAVVHQFIDGFNKGDTKTALATCASPASILDEFPPYAWQGATACSDWASDFDGWAKKNAITDPVVKLAKPKHVDIAADRAYVVVPASFSFKQEGKPTTESGSILTVALQKSAAGWHITGWAWSKH
;
A
#
# COMPACT_ATOMS: atom_id res chain seq x y z
N MET A 1 46.25 -30.58 -22.63
CA MET A 1 45.99 -29.16 -22.25
C MET A 1 44.51 -29.06 -21.90
N ARG A 2 44.19 -28.92 -20.63
CA ARG A 2 42.78 -28.85 -20.15
C ARG A 2 42.51 -27.41 -19.79
N ASN A 3 41.67 -26.72 -20.58
CA ASN A 3 41.22 -25.35 -20.27
C ASN A 3 40.15 -25.39 -19.19
N VAL A 4 40.48 -24.87 -18.03
CA VAL A 4 39.53 -24.63 -16.94
C VAL A 4 38.91 -23.26 -17.18
N VAL A 5 37.65 -23.21 -17.57
CA VAL A 5 36.85 -21.96 -17.62
C VAL A 5 36.33 -21.67 -16.24
N ALA A 6 36.88 -20.68 -15.57
CA ALA A 6 36.35 -20.15 -14.31
C ALA A 6 35.12 -19.28 -14.60
N VAL A 7 33.95 -19.76 -14.20
CA VAL A 7 32.71 -18.98 -14.19
C VAL A 7 32.72 -18.06 -12.97
N LEU A 8 32.91 -16.79 -13.19
CA LEU A 8 32.81 -15.76 -12.13
C LEU A 8 31.32 -15.50 -11.87
N ALA A 9 30.79 -16.00 -10.76
CA ALA A 9 29.45 -15.65 -10.31
C ALA A 9 29.47 -14.23 -9.72
N ILE A 10 28.88 -13.27 -10.43
CA ILE A 10 28.67 -11.91 -9.94
C ILE A 10 27.49 -11.96 -8.97
N VAL A 11 27.76 -11.96 -7.66
CA VAL A 11 26.76 -11.75 -6.63
C VAL A 11 26.48 -10.24 -6.61
N ALA A 12 25.37 -9.82 -7.20
CA ALA A 12 24.89 -8.44 -7.10
C ALA A 12 24.40 -8.20 -5.65
N SER A 13 25.27 -7.63 -4.81
CA SER A 13 24.87 -7.11 -3.50
C SER A 13 24.03 -5.84 -3.73
N ALA A 14 22.75 -5.85 -3.34
CA ALA A 14 21.95 -4.64 -3.27
C ALA A 14 22.67 -3.64 -2.34
N GLY A 15 23.15 -2.54 -2.92
CA GLY A 15 23.93 -1.55 -2.19
C GLY A 15 23.08 -0.71 -1.23
N PRO A 16 23.67 0.10 -0.36
CA PRO A 16 22.97 0.94 0.64
C PRO A 16 21.92 1.89 0.01
N ALA A 17 22.09 2.29 -1.24
CA ALA A 17 21.11 3.11 -1.95
C ALA A 17 19.78 2.37 -2.21
N ALA A 18 19.81 1.08 -2.53
CA ALA A 18 18.58 0.29 -2.73
C ALA A 18 17.81 0.08 -1.43
N ALA A 19 18.53 -0.12 -0.31
CA ALA A 19 17.90 -0.23 1.01
C ALA A 19 17.27 1.11 1.45
N SER A 20 17.87 2.25 1.12
CA SER A 20 17.31 3.58 1.35
C SER A 20 16.02 3.79 0.56
N GLU A 21 15.99 3.44 -0.73
CA GLU A 21 14.79 3.57 -1.57
C GLU A 21 13.64 2.68 -1.11
N GLN A 22 13.90 1.45 -0.66
CA GLN A 22 12.86 0.60 -0.07
C GLN A 22 12.27 1.24 1.21
N THR A 23 13.11 1.89 2.02
CA THR A 23 12.65 2.62 3.21
C THR A 23 11.75 3.78 2.81
N ASP A 24 12.13 4.56 1.79
CA ASP A 24 11.35 5.70 1.30
C ASP A 24 9.99 5.26 0.74
N VAL A 25 9.97 4.18 -0.05
CA VAL A 25 8.72 3.58 -0.56
C VAL A 25 7.80 3.15 0.58
N MET A 26 8.33 2.43 1.56
CA MET A 26 7.54 1.97 2.71
C MET A 26 7.09 3.11 3.62
N ALA A 27 7.84 4.21 3.72
CA ALA A 27 7.42 5.39 4.46
C ALA A 27 6.13 5.99 3.90
N VAL A 28 5.98 6.01 2.57
CA VAL A 28 4.73 6.48 1.91
C VAL A 28 3.57 5.54 2.20
N VAL A 29 3.79 4.22 2.14
CA VAL A 29 2.75 3.23 2.47
C VAL A 29 2.32 3.36 3.94
N HIS A 30 3.27 3.52 4.86
CA HIS A 30 2.97 3.75 6.28
C HIS A 30 2.23 5.06 6.50
N GLN A 31 2.62 6.16 5.83
CA GLN A 31 1.93 7.45 5.94
C GLN A 31 0.45 7.33 5.54
N PHE A 32 0.16 6.61 4.44
CA PHE A 32 -1.21 6.36 4.01
C PHE A 32 -2.02 5.62 5.10
N ILE A 33 -1.48 4.51 5.59
CA ILE A 33 -2.16 3.68 6.61
C ILE A 33 -2.28 4.41 7.95
N ASP A 34 -1.26 5.14 8.38
CA ASP A 34 -1.29 5.92 9.63
C ASP A 34 -2.33 7.04 9.55
N GLY A 35 -2.42 7.72 8.40
CA GLY A 35 -3.45 8.73 8.15
C GLY A 35 -4.86 8.11 8.21
N PHE A 36 -5.07 6.98 7.55
CA PHE A 36 -6.33 6.22 7.61
C PHE A 36 -6.68 5.86 9.06
N ASN A 37 -5.76 5.23 9.78
CA ASN A 37 -5.97 4.78 11.16
C ASN A 37 -6.29 5.91 12.16
N LYS A 38 -5.80 7.12 11.88
CA LYS A 38 -6.04 8.32 12.70
C LYS A 38 -7.27 9.11 12.27
N GLY A 39 -7.92 8.72 11.15
CA GLY A 39 -8.96 9.53 10.52
C GLY A 39 -8.44 10.84 9.92
N ASP A 40 -7.12 10.95 9.73
CA ASP A 40 -6.48 12.09 9.07
C ASP A 40 -6.45 11.87 7.55
N THR A 41 -7.62 12.07 6.95
CA THR A 41 -7.82 11.92 5.50
C THR A 41 -6.85 12.77 4.70
N LYS A 42 -6.52 13.99 5.16
CA LYS A 42 -5.59 14.88 4.47
C LYS A 42 -4.19 14.26 4.36
N THR A 43 -3.66 13.74 5.45
CA THR A 43 -2.34 13.07 5.49
C THR A 43 -2.33 11.80 4.65
N ALA A 44 -3.40 10.99 4.69
CA ALA A 44 -3.54 9.82 3.86
C ALA A 44 -3.56 10.18 2.36
N LEU A 45 -4.43 11.09 1.94
CA LEU A 45 -4.59 11.47 0.53
C LEU A 45 -3.37 12.19 -0.05
N ALA A 46 -2.54 12.84 0.78
CA ALA A 46 -1.29 13.45 0.32
C ALA A 46 -0.29 12.44 -0.25
N THR A 47 -0.44 11.15 0.04
CA THR A 47 0.40 10.08 -0.51
C THR A 47 -0.02 9.64 -1.91
N CYS A 48 -1.23 9.98 -2.35
CA CYS A 48 -1.80 9.52 -3.61
C CYS A 48 -1.30 10.36 -4.79
N ALA A 49 -1.00 9.68 -5.89
CA ALA A 49 -0.85 10.31 -7.19
C ALA A 49 -2.24 10.64 -7.79
N SER A 50 -2.24 11.50 -8.79
CA SER A 50 -3.40 11.78 -9.62
C SER A 50 -2.97 11.69 -11.09
N PRO A 51 -3.53 10.76 -11.89
CA PRO A 51 -4.58 9.79 -11.55
C PRO A 51 -4.08 8.60 -10.72
N ALA A 52 -5.03 7.90 -10.06
CA ALA A 52 -4.78 6.65 -9.34
C ALA A 52 -5.82 5.57 -9.68
N SER A 53 -5.54 4.32 -9.27
CA SER A 53 -6.46 3.18 -9.42
C SER A 53 -6.53 2.39 -8.12
N ILE A 54 -7.73 2.14 -7.63
CA ILE A 54 -7.97 1.46 -6.36
C ILE A 54 -8.94 0.31 -6.58
N LEU A 55 -8.66 -0.83 -5.93
CA LEU A 55 -9.57 -1.96 -5.77
C LEU A 55 -9.73 -2.25 -4.28
N ASP A 56 -10.97 -2.33 -3.80
CA ASP A 56 -11.26 -2.60 -2.41
C ASP A 56 -12.49 -3.49 -2.24
N GLU A 57 -12.69 -4.05 -1.06
CA GLU A 57 -13.70 -5.07 -0.76
C GLU A 57 -15.12 -4.52 -0.54
N PHE A 58 -15.33 -3.21 -0.53
CA PHE A 58 -16.65 -2.59 -0.39
C PHE A 58 -17.10 -1.90 -1.71
N PRO A 59 -18.41 -1.78 -1.96
CA PRO A 59 -18.91 -1.17 -3.19
C PRO A 59 -18.50 0.32 -3.33
N PRO A 60 -18.19 0.79 -4.56
CA PRO A 60 -18.34 0.13 -5.86
C PRO A 60 -17.15 -0.78 -6.25
N TYR A 61 -16.26 -1.15 -5.36
CA TYR A 61 -15.13 -2.07 -5.51
C TYR A 61 -13.94 -1.52 -6.31
N ALA A 62 -14.14 -0.51 -7.14
CA ALA A 62 -13.10 0.07 -7.97
C ALA A 62 -13.28 1.58 -8.13
N TRP A 63 -12.17 2.32 -8.00
CA TRP A 63 -12.07 3.76 -8.22
C TRP A 63 -10.91 4.04 -9.16
N GLN A 64 -11.11 4.90 -10.15
CA GLN A 64 -10.10 5.22 -11.15
C GLN A 64 -10.16 6.69 -11.54
N GLY A 65 -9.00 7.28 -11.84
CA GLY A 65 -8.89 8.63 -12.35
C GLY A 65 -8.35 9.65 -11.35
N ALA A 66 -8.57 10.91 -11.66
CA ALA A 66 -7.94 12.02 -10.93
C ALA A 66 -8.42 12.15 -9.47
N THR A 67 -9.64 11.72 -9.19
CA THR A 67 -10.27 11.80 -7.86
C THR A 67 -10.37 10.46 -7.13
N ALA A 68 -9.78 9.40 -7.69
CA ALA A 68 -9.93 8.03 -7.18
C ALA A 68 -9.71 7.90 -5.66
N CYS A 69 -8.65 8.52 -5.13
CA CYS A 69 -8.35 8.43 -3.70
C CYS A 69 -9.36 9.18 -2.82
N SER A 70 -9.79 10.37 -3.24
CA SER A 70 -10.79 11.15 -2.50
C SER A 70 -12.18 10.51 -2.57
N ASP A 71 -12.53 9.95 -3.73
CA ASP A 71 -13.81 9.27 -3.94
C ASP A 71 -13.85 8.00 -3.08
N TRP A 72 -12.77 7.20 -3.08
CA TRP A 72 -12.63 6.04 -2.20
C TRP A 72 -12.80 6.41 -0.72
N ALA A 73 -12.13 7.48 -0.26
CA ALA A 73 -12.21 7.89 1.14
C ALA A 73 -13.64 8.33 1.54
N SER A 74 -14.33 9.05 0.64
CA SER A 74 -15.72 9.46 0.84
C SER A 74 -16.68 8.27 0.87
N ASP A 75 -16.50 7.33 -0.06
CA ASP A 75 -17.33 6.12 -0.14
C ASP A 75 -17.09 5.18 1.05
N PHE A 76 -15.83 5.06 1.52
CA PHE A 76 -15.51 4.33 2.75
C PHE A 76 -16.25 4.91 3.96
N ASP A 77 -16.23 6.22 4.13
CA ASP A 77 -16.95 6.92 5.21
C ASP A 77 -18.47 6.64 5.16
N GLY A 78 -19.05 6.72 3.96
CA GLY A 78 -20.47 6.42 3.74
C GLY A 78 -20.82 4.95 4.04
N TRP A 79 -19.98 4.04 3.55
CA TRP A 79 -20.13 2.60 3.78
C TRP A 79 -19.98 2.23 5.26
N ALA A 80 -18.97 2.79 5.92
CA ALA A 80 -18.75 2.54 7.37
C ALA A 80 -19.92 3.00 8.20
N LYS A 81 -20.47 4.21 7.93
CA LYS A 81 -21.67 4.72 8.62
C LYS A 81 -22.88 3.82 8.40
N LYS A 82 -23.14 3.42 7.13
CA LYS A 82 -24.25 2.55 6.76
C LYS A 82 -24.21 1.19 7.44
N ASN A 83 -23.01 0.64 7.69
CA ASN A 83 -22.80 -0.67 8.29
C ASN A 83 -22.46 -0.61 9.79
N ALA A 84 -22.65 0.55 10.44
CA ALA A 84 -22.34 0.77 11.85
C ALA A 84 -20.90 0.35 12.23
N ILE A 85 -19.94 0.64 11.33
CA ILE A 85 -18.52 0.38 11.54
C ILE A 85 -17.89 1.58 12.21
N THR A 86 -17.17 1.35 13.30
CA THR A 86 -16.40 2.34 14.05
C THR A 86 -15.01 1.82 14.37
N ASP A 87 -14.10 2.74 14.71
CA ASP A 87 -12.72 2.44 15.10
C ASP A 87 -11.96 1.57 14.09
N PRO A 88 -12.00 1.89 12.77
CA PRO A 88 -11.29 1.12 11.77
C PRO A 88 -9.78 1.26 11.93
N VAL A 89 -9.06 0.14 11.97
CA VAL A 89 -7.60 0.10 12.11
C VAL A 89 -7.02 -0.96 11.20
N VAL A 90 -6.11 -0.56 10.31
CA VAL A 90 -5.29 -1.45 9.51
C VAL A 90 -3.93 -1.64 10.18
N LYS A 91 -3.49 -2.88 10.34
CA LYS A 91 -2.14 -3.22 10.78
C LYS A 91 -1.40 -3.92 9.66
N LEU A 92 -0.24 -3.39 9.29
CA LEU A 92 0.66 -4.00 8.33
C LEU A 92 1.65 -4.92 9.05
N ALA A 93 1.90 -6.09 8.47
CA ALA A 93 3.02 -6.96 8.85
C ALA A 93 4.29 -6.56 8.07
N LYS A 94 5.36 -7.36 8.20
CA LYS A 94 6.55 -7.20 7.38
C LYS A 94 6.19 -7.40 5.91
N PRO A 95 6.57 -6.51 4.98
CA PRO A 95 6.32 -6.69 3.57
C PRO A 95 6.98 -7.97 3.06
N LYS A 96 6.28 -8.67 2.16
CA LYS A 96 6.81 -9.83 1.45
C LYS A 96 7.66 -9.42 0.25
N HIS A 97 7.25 -8.34 -0.42
CA HIS A 97 7.95 -7.78 -1.57
C HIS A 97 7.97 -6.26 -1.49
N VAL A 98 9.12 -5.68 -1.78
CA VAL A 98 9.33 -4.27 -2.06
C VAL A 98 10.27 -4.22 -3.25
N ASP A 99 9.70 -4.29 -4.44
CA ASP A 99 10.43 -4.35 -5.70
C ASP A 99 10.47 -2.95 -6.34
N ILE A 100 11.66 -2.49 -6.69
CA ILE A 100 11.88 -1.16 -7.27
C ILE A 100 12.57 -1.32 -8.62
N ALA A 101 11.99 -0.69 -9.64
CA ALA A 101 12.53 -0.63 -10.99
C ALA A 101 12.44 0.81 -11.50
N ALA A 102 13.60 1.49 -11.55
CA ALA A 102 13.71 2.90 -11.92
C ALA A 102 12.80 3.80 -11.05
N ASP A 103 11.79 4.42 -11.64
CA ASP A 103 10.83 5.31 -10.99
C ASP A 103 9.53 4.59 -10.55
N ARG A 104 9.52 3.25 -10.53
CA ARG A 104 8.35 2.44 -10.17
C ARG A 104 8.66 1.53 -9.00
N ALA A 105 7.66 1.36 -8.12
CA ALA A 105 7.75 0.40 -7.04
C ALA A 105 6.49 -0.45 -6.95
N TYR A 106 6.67 -1.70 -6.52
CA TYR A 106 5.61 -2.67 -6.27
C TYR A 106 5.80 -3.24 -4.86
N VAL A 107 4.77 -3.13 -4.04
CA VAL A 107 4.80 -3.57 -2.64
C VAL A 107 3.70 -4.60 -2.40
N VAL A 108 4.05 -5.69 -1.74
CA VAL A 108 3.10 -6.69 -1.23
C VAL A 108 3.29 -6.83 0.27
N VAL A 109 2.27 -6.47 1.03
CA VAL A 109 2.33 -6.51 2.49
C VAL A 109 1.10 -7.21 3.07
N PRO A 110 1.29 -8.26 3.89
CA PRO A 110 0.20 -8.86 4.64
C PRO A 110 -0.36 -7.85 5.64
N ALA A 111 -1.67 -7.87 5.80
CA ALA A 111 -2.38 -6.92 6.64
C ALA A 111 -3.53 -7.59 7.42
N SER A 112 -4.01 -6.88 8.41
CA SER A 112 -5.28 -7.17 9.08
C SER A 112 -6.09 -5.89 9.23
N PHE A 113 -7.40 -6.02 9.17
CA PHE A 113 -8.34 -4.93 9.37
C PHE A 113 -9.20 -5.22 10.61
N SER A 114 -9.14 -4.34 11.60
CA SER A 114 -9.89 -4.44 12.84
C SER A 114 -10.83 -3.26 12.97
N PHE A 115 -12.06 -3.49 13.39
CA PHE A 115 -13.07 -2.47 13.57
C PHE A 115 -14.11 -2.94 14.59
N LYS A 116 -15.04 -2.07 14.97
CA LYS A 116 -16.26 -2.47 15.65
C LYS A 116 -17.41 -2.40 14.68
N GLN A 117 -18.25 -3.44 14.64
CA GLN A 117 -19.49 -3.47 13.89
C GLN A 117 -20.66 -3.58 14.89
N GLU A 118 -21.55 -2.61 14.87
CA GLU A 118 -22.63 -2.51 15.88
C GLU A 118 -22.09 -2.59 17.32
N GLY A 119 -20.93 -2.00 17.56
CA GLY A 119 -20.21 -2.02 18.84
C GLY A 119 -19.44 -3.31 19.16
N LYS A 120 -19.53 -4.35 18.32
CA LYS A 120 -18.83 -5.64 18.53
C LYS A 120 -17.47 -5.64 17.82
N PRO A 121 -16.38 -5.96 18.52
CA PRO A 121 -15.06 -6.08 17.89
C PRO A 121 -15.04 -7.16 16.79
N THR A 122 -14.49 -6.81 15.64
CA THR A 122 -14.29 -7.69 14.50
C THR A 122 -12.87 -7.51 14.00
N THR A 123 -12.24 -8.59 13.56
CA THR A 123 -10.92 -8.54 12.92
C THR A 123 -10.92 -9.46 11.71
N GLU A 124 -10.57 -8.90 10.57
CA GLU A 124 -10.26 -9.61 9.34
C GLU A 124 -8.75 -9.78 9.26
N SER A 125 -8.29 -11.01 9.28
CA SER A 125 -6.87 -11.36 9.20
C SER A 125 -6.55 -12.11 7.92
N GLY A 126 -5.27 -12.09 7.51
CA GLY A 126 -4.83 -12.76 6.29
C GLY A 126 -5.05 -11.95 5.01
N SER A 127 -5.52 -10.71 5.12
CA SER A 127 -5.63 -9.80 3.97
C SER A 127 -4.26 -9.42 3.41
N ILE A 128 -4.24 -9.05 2.15
CA ILE A 128 -3.04 -8.56 1.45
C ILE A 128 -3.31 -7.17 0.92
N LEU A 129 -2.44 -6.22 1.25
CA LEU A 129 -2.37 -4.93 0.60
C LEU A 129 -1.26 -4.97 -0.45
N THR A 130 -1.64 -4.73 -1.70
CA THR A 130 -0.71 -4.59 -2.83
C THR A 130 -0.71 -3.13 -3.26
N VAL A 131 0.46 -2.50 -3.35
CA VAL A 131 0.59 -1.06 -3.67
C VAL A 131 1.53 -0.88 -4.84
N ALA A 132 1.12 -0.07 -5.80
CA ALA A 132 1.97 0.44 -6.87
C ALA A 132 2.32 1.90 -6.60
N LEU A 133 3.59 2.27 -6.74
CA LEU A 133 4.05 3.62 -6.52
C LEU A 133 4.87 4.11 -7.72
N GLN A 134 4.91 5.43 -7.87
CA GLN A 134 5.76 6.11 -8.83
C GLN A 134 6.55 7.23 -8.15
N LYS A 135 7.82 7.37 -8.52
CA LYS A 135 8.71 8.44 -8.08
C LYS A 135 8.61 9.64 -9.02
N SER A 136 8.49 10.81 -8.47
CA SER A 136 8.55 12.09 -9.17
C SER A 136 9.60 12.99 -8.52
N ALA A 137 9.74 14.23 -8.99
CA ALA A 137 10.58 15.24 -8.32
C ALA A 137 10.14 15.52 -6.88
N ALA A 138 8.85 15.30 -6.55
CA ALA A 138 8.30 15.47 -5.21
C ALA A 138 8.42 14.20 -4.32
N GLY A 139 9.03 13.13 -4.81
CA GLY A 139 9.19 11.86 -4.11
C GLY A 139 8.25 10.75 -4.60
N TRP A 140 8.12 9.70 -3.80
CA TRP A 140 7.26 8.57 -4.12
C TRP A 140 5.79 8.87 -3.83
N HIS A 141 4.88 8.46 -4.73
CA HIS A 141 3.43 8.59 -4.56
C HIS A 141 2.74 7.29 -4.98
N ILE A 142 1.66 6.96 -4.31
CA ILE A 142 0.83 5.79 -4.60
C ILE A 142 0.03 6.06 -5.88
N THR A 143 0.27 5.27 -6.92
CA THR A 143 -0.49 5.31 -8.18
C THR A 143 -1.65 4.33 -8.19
N GLY A 144 -1.68 3.41 -7.24
CA GLY A 144 -2.80 2.51 -7.05
C GLY A 144 -2.53 1.50 -5.96
N TRP A 145 -3.60 0.90 -5.47
CA TRP A 145 -3.50 -0.19 -4.53
C TRP A 145 -4.72 -1.13 -4.65
N ALA A 146 -4.54 -2.34 -4.14
CA ALA A 146 -5.58 -3.33 -4.04
C ALA A 146 -5.58 -3.95 -2.64
N TRP A 147 -6.75 -4.01 -2.04
CA TRP A 147 -7.01 -4.79 -0.83
C TRP A 147 -7.63 -6.12 -1.22
N SER A 148 -6.97 -7.21 -0.83
CA SER A 148 -7.46 -8.56 -1.05
C SER A 148 -7.86 -9.17 0.27
N LYS A 149 -9.15 -9.38 0.44
CA LYS A 149 -9.72 -10.08 1.58
C LYS A 149 -9.34 -11.56 1.53
N HIS A 150 -9.04 -12.14 2.68
CA HIS A 150 -8.77 -13.59 2.80
C HIS A 150 -10.07 -14.38 3.00
#